data_4db2e871dd5a459e430c5d3a3bea870e
#
_entry.id   4db2e871dd5a459e430c5d3a3bea870e
#
_cell.length_a   1.000
_cell.length_b   1.000
_cell.length_c   1.000
_cell.angle_alpha   90.00
_cell.angle_beta   90.00
_cell.angle_gamma   90.00
#
_symmetry.space_group_name_H-M   'P 1'
#
loop_
_entity.id
_entity.type
_entity.pdbx_description
1 polymer ?
#
loop_
_entity_poly.entity_id
_entity_poly.type
_entity_poly.pdbx_seq_one_letter_code
_entity_poly.pdbx_strand_id
1 'polypeptide(L)'
;HASLNPRLTIEEIISSAARYHGHIRASETQDFATKLLEQVGLRSEHLKRFPHEFSGGQRQRIAIARAIILKPRFLILDEPTSALDLSVQFQIVELLKKLQKENNIGYLFISHDLRVVKSLAHEIIVLKNGKVIEKGNSKNIFKNPKQPYTKQLISAAFEIK
;
A
#
# COMPACT_ATOMS: atom_id res chain seq x y z
N HIS A 1 -4.23 0.01 -10.22
CA HIS A 1 -3.39 -1.13 -10.65
C HIS A 1 -1.93 -0.78 -10.44
N ALA A 2 -1.19 -1.62 -9.72
CA ALA A 2 0.25 -1.47 -9.62
C ALA A 2 0.87 -1.58 -11.02
N SER A 3 1.23 -0.44 -11.60
CA SER A 3 1.84 -0.38 -12.92
C SER A 3 3.29 -0.86 -12.83
N LEU A 4 3.48 -2.17 -12.97
CA LEU A 4 4.80 -2.77 -13.13
C LEU A 4 5.08 -2.89 -14.62
N ASN A 5 6.28 -2.50 -15.05
CA ASN A 5 6.67 -2.67 -16.46
C ASN A 5 6.75 -4.17 -16.78
N PRO A 6 5.91 -4.71 -17.70
CA PRO A 6 5.85 -6.15 -17.97
C PRO A 6 7.09 -6.72 -18.66
N ARG A 7 7.97 -5.86 -19.17
CA ARG A 7 9.20 -6.22 -19.89
C ARG A 7 10.42 -6.34 -19.00
N LEU A 8 10.30 -5.94 -17.73
CA LEU A 8 11.39 -5.97 -16.75
C LEU A 8 11.18 -7.13 -15.77
N THR A 9 12.26 -7.72 -15.32
CA THR A 9 12.25 -8.67 -14.20
C THR A 9 11.89 -7.97 -12.89
N ILE A 10 11.50 -8.73 -11.88
CA ILE A 10 11.19 -8.18 -10.56
C ILE A 10 12.42 -7.52 -9.93
N GLU A 11 13.61 -8.09 -10.11
CA GLU A 11 14.86 -7.49 -9.67
C GLU A 11 15.06 -6.09 -10.27
N GLU A 12 14.90 -5.95 -11.59
CA GLU A 12 15.02 -4.67 -12.28
C GLU A 12 13.97 -3.65 -11.82
N ILE A 13 12.71 -4.09 -11.66
CA ILE A 13 11.61 -3.23 -11.20
C ILE A 13 11.89 -2.67 -9.81
N ILE A 14 12.31 -3.52 -8.89
CA ILE A 14 12.57 -3.12 -7.50
C ILE A 14 13.82 -2.25 -7.43
N SER A 15 14.92 -2.67 -8.06
CA SER A 15 16.23 -2.04 -7.86
C SER A 15 16.47 -0.78 -8.70
N SER A 16 15.70 -0.57 -9.76
CA SER A 16 15.94 0.54 -10.71
C SER A 16 16.03 1.91 -10.03
N ALA A 17 15.12 2.22 -9.12
CA ALA A 17 15.13 3.50 -8.40
C ALA A 17 16.36 3.66 -7.51
N ALA A 18 16.73 2.63 -6.74
CA ALA A 18 17.88 2.69 -5.86
C ALA A 18 19.22 2.78 -6.63
N ARG A 19 19.30 2.11 -7.78
CA ARG A 19 20.47 2.23 -8.69
C ARG A 19 20.56 3.62 -9.29
N TYR A 20 19.45 4.15 -9.81
CA TYR A 20 19.41 5.49 -10.40
C TYR A 20 19.83 6.58 -9.42
N HIS A 21 19.41 6.49 -8.16
CA HIS A 21 19.79 7.44 -7.11
C HIS A 21 21.13 7.12 -6.43
N GLY A 22 21.87 6.13 -6.89
CA GLY A 22 23.21 5.79 -6.35
C GLY A 22 23.20 5.18 -4.94
N HIS A 23 22.04 4.67 -4.47
CA HIS A 23 21.93 4.06 -3.14
C HIS A 23 22.51 2.66 -3.05
N ILE A 24 22.67 1.98 -4.18
CA ILE A 24 23.25 0.63 -4.27
C ILE A 24 24.17 0.51 -5.49
N ARG A 25 25.23 -0.28 -5.35
CA ARG A 25 26.10 -0.64 -6.46
C ARG A 25 25.48 -1.79 -7.27
N ALA A 26 25.92 -1.96 -8.51
CA ALA A 26 25.45 -3.05 -9.36
C ALA A 26 25.70 -4.44 -8.73
N SER A 27 26.82 -4.64 -8.05
CA SER A 27 27.17 -5.89 -7.34
C SER A 27 26.27 -6.19 -6.13
N GLU A 28 25.61 -5.20 -5.54
CA GLU A 28 24.78 -5.32 -4.34
C GLU A 28 23.29 -5.47 -4.67
N THR A 29 22.93 -5.33 -5.96
CA THR A 29 21.54 -5.24 -6.42
C THR A 29 20.71 -6.46 -6.02
N GLN A 30 21.23 -7.68 -6.24
CA GLN A 30 20.53 -8.92 -5.99
C GLN A 30 20.26 -9.12 -4.49
N ASP A 31 21.27 -8.91 -3.63
CA ASP A 31 21.12 -9.07 -2.18
C ASP A 31 20.13 -8.07 -1.61
N PHE A 32 20.18 -6.83 -2.12
CA PHE A 32 19.28 -5.77 -1.68
C PHE A 32 17.83 -6.04 -2.10
N ALA A 33 17.62 -6.45 -3.35
CA ALA A 33 16.30 -6.80 -3.86
C ALA A 33 15.74 -8.06 -3.17
N THR A 34 16.59 -9.05 -2.86
CA THR A 34 16.20 -10.24 -2.08
C THR A 34 15.63 -9.84 -0.71
N LYS A 35 16.35 -9.04 0.07
CA LYS A 35 15.91 -8.58 1.38
C LYS A 35 14.57 -7.84 1.32
N LEU A 36 14.37 -7.01 0.30
CA LEU A 36 13.10 -6.31 0.12
C LEU A 36 11.94 -7.23 -0.24
N LEU A 37 12.17 -8.23 -1.10
CA LEU A 37 11.15 -9.24 -1.41
C LEU A 37 10.74 -10.02 -0.15
N GLU A 38 11.69 -10.42 0.67
CA GLU A 38 11.44 -11.11 1.93
C GLU A 38 10.64 -10.25 2.91
N GLN A 39 10.93 -8.94 3.00
CA GLN A 39 10.16 -8.00 3.82
C GLN A 39 8.68 -7.94 3.43
N VAL A 40 8.37 -8.09 2.14
CA VAL A 40 6.99 -8.10 1.65
C VAL A 40 6.40 -9.52 1.56
N GLY A 41 7.10 -10.53 2.07
CA GLY A 41 6.63 -11.92 2.13
C GLY A 41 6.68 -12.66 0.80
N LEU A 42 7.65 -12.32 -0.05
CA LEU A 42 7.95 -13.02 -1.30
C LEU A 42 9.33 -13.70 -1.20
N ARG A 43 9.58 -14.70 -2.07
CA ARG A 43 10.82 -15.48 -2.06
C ARG A 43 11.86 -14.91 -3.02
N SER A 44 13.15 -15.11 -2.73
CA SER A 44 14.26 -14.65 -3.57
C SER A 44 14.24 -15.20 -5.00
N GLU A 45 13.75 -16.43 -5.19
CA GLU A 45 13.59 -17.05 -6.52
C GLU A 45 12.65 -16.25 -7.45
N HIS A 46 11.83 -15.37 -6.90
CA HIS A 46 10.92 -14.50 -7.66
C HIS A 46 11.64 -13.34 -8.38
N LEU A 47 12.89 -13.03 -8.03
CA LEU A 47 13.64 -11.91 -8.62
C LEU A 47 13.78 -11.99 -10.15
N LYS A 48 13.97 -13.21 -10.68
CA LYS A 48 14.18 -13.45 -12.11
C LYS A 48 12.89 -13.58 -12.93
N ARG A 49 11.73 -13.54 -12.26
CA ARG A 49 10.41 -13.65 -12.91
C ARG A 49 9.91 -12.29 -13.40
N PHE A 50 8.91 -12.34 -14.27
CA PHE A 50 8.24 -11.17 -14.84
C PHE A 50 6.88 -10.93 -14.15
N PRO A 51 6.35 -9.69 -14.17
CA PRO A 51 5.08 -9.34 -13.50
C PRO A 51 3.88 -10.21 -13.87
N HIS A 52 3.78 -10.67 -15.12
CA HIS A 52 2.67 -11.51 -15.58
C HIS A 52 2.62 -12.91 -14.94
N GLU A 53 3.71 -13.37 -14.31
CA GLU A 53 3.79 -14.64 -13.61
C GLU A 53 3.27 -14.59 -12.16
N PHE A 54 2.74 -13.44 -11.72
CA PHE A 54 2.33 -13.20 -10.35
C PHE A 54 0.83 -12.93 -10.22
N SER A 55 0.25 -13.38 -9.09
CA SER A 55 -1.12 -12.99 -8.71
C SER A 55 -1.24 -11.49 -8.45
N GLY A 56 -2.47 -10.95 -8.42
CA GLY A 56 -2.74 -9.55 -8.11
C GLY A 56 -2.12 -9.10 -6.77
N GLY A 57 -2.29 -9.89 -5.73
CA GLY A 57 -1.71 -9.61 -4.41
C GLY A 57 -0.19 -9.66 -4.38
N GLN A 58 0.43 -10.59 -5.12
CA GLN A 58 1.88 -10.63 -5.26
C GLN A 58 2.41 -9.42 -6.03
N ARG A 59 1.76 -9.01 -7.12
CA ARG A 59 2.12 -7.77 -7.83
C ARG A 59 2.01 -6.54 -6.93
N GLN A 60 1.00 -6.49 -6.07
CA GLN A 60 0.87 -5.40 -5.10
C GLN A 60 2.03 -5.38 -4.08
N ARG A 61 2.45 -6.55 -3.58
CA ARG A 61 3.63 -6.67 -2.70
C ARG A 61 4.92 -6.19 -3.39
N ILE A 62 5.10 -6.53 -4.66
CA ILE A 62 6.23 -6.05 -5.47
C ILE A 62 6.19 -4.51 -5.63
N ALA A 63 5.01 -3.94 -5.88
CA ALA A 63 4.85 -2.48 -5.97
C ALA A 63 5.17 -1.78 -4.63
N ILE A 64 4.78 -2.37 -3.52
CA ILE A 64 5.13 -1.89 -2.18
C ILE A 64 6.66 -1.97 -1.96
N ALA A 65 7.29 -3.11 -2.29
CA ALA A 65 8.75 -3.27 -2.20
C ALA A 65 9.48 -2.18 -3.00
N ARG A 66 9.04 -1.93 -4.25
CA ARG A 66 9.58 -0.85 -5.09
C ARG A 66 9.40 0.54 -4.45
N ALA A 67 8.30 0.78 -3.77
CA ALA A 67 8.03 2.08 -3.15
C ALA A 67 8.86 2.34 -1.89
N ILE A 68 9.20 1.30 -1.13
CA ILE A 68 9.96 1.45 0.12
C ILE A 68 11.48 1.35 -0.05
N ILE A 69 11.98 1.00 -1.26
CA ILE A 69 13.41 0.78 -1.50
C ILE A 69 14.27 1.99 -1.16
N LEU A 70 13.76 3.20 -1.38
CA LEU A 70 14.44 4.46 -1.09
C LEU A 70 14.30 4.91 0.37
N LYS A 71 13.75 4.04 1.24
CA LYS A 71 13.47 4.33 2.66
C LYS A 71 12.75 5.67 2.85
N PRO A 72 11.60 5.89 2.18
CA PRO A 72 10.89 7.16 2.24
C PRO A 72 10.35 7.39 3.66
N ARG A 73 10.33 8.64 4.10
CA ARG A 73 9.66 9.04 5.35
C ARG A 73 8.15 9.12 5.20
N PHE A 74 7.67 9.26 3.96
CA PHE A 74 6.25 9.40 3.63
C PHE A 74 5.92 8.68 2.33
N LEU A 75 4.80 7.97 2.30
CA LEU A 75 4.35 7.18 1.15
C LEU A 75 2.89 7.47 0.84
N ILE A 76 2.59 7.75 -0.44
CA ILE A 76 1.23 7.91 -0.94
C ILE A 76 0.77 6.57 -1.52
N LEU A 77 -0.35 6.06 -1.01
CA LEU A 77 -0.97 4.80 -1.40
C LEU A 77 -2.36 5.09 -1.96
N ASP A 78 -2.46 5.17 -3.28
CA ASP A 78 -3.70 5.45 -3.98
C ASP A 78 -4.37 4.13 -4.40
N GLU A 79 -5.52 3.84 -3.78
CA GLU A 79 -6.33 2.63 -3.99
C GLU A 79 -5.51 1.31 -3.99
N PRO A 80 -4.60 1.08 -3.01
CA PRO A 80 -3.63 -0.01 -3.09
C PRO A 80 -4.24 -1.40 -2.96
N THR A 81 -5.51 -1.51 -2.61
CA THR A 81 -6.21 -2.78 -2.38
C THR A 81 -7.47 -2.97 -3.22
N SER A 82 -7.86 -1.99 -4.05
CA SER A 82 -9.16 -1.95 -4.74
C SER A 82 -9.41 -3.12 -5.72
N ALA A 83 -8.34 -3.69 -6.30
CA ALA A 83 -8.43 -4.78 -7.28
C ALA A 83 -8.17 -6.17 -6.68
N LEU A 84 -8.20 -6.30 -5.34
CA LEU A 84 -7.88 -7.52 -4.63
C LEU A 84 -9.13 -8.09 -3.94
N ASP A 85 -9.17 -9.42 -3.78
CA ASP A 85 -10.17 -10.05 -2.93
C ASP A 85 -9.98 -9.71 -1.45
N LEU A 86 -11.02 -9.88 -0.64
CA LEU A 86 -11.03 -9.47 0.76
C LEU A 86 -9.89 -10.10 1.58
N SER A 87 -9.57 -11.36 1.33
CA SER A 87 -8.53 -12.07 2.09
C SER A 87 -7.15 -11.49 1.80
N VAL A 88 -6.87 -11.20 0.54
CA VAL A 88 -5.61 -10.57 0.10
C VAL A 88 -5.54 -9.11 0.52
N GLN A 89 -6.66 -8.37 0.51
CA GLN A 89 -6.71 -7.01 1.06
C GLN A 89 -6.24 -6.96 2.51
N PHE A 90 -6.75 -7.86 3.36
CA PHE A 90 -6.32 -7.96 4.77
C PHE A 90 -4.82 -8.23 4.89
N GLN A 91 -4.28 -9.14 4.09
CA GLN A 91 -2.85 -9.44 4.10
C GLN A 91 -1.99 -8.22 3.71
N ILE A 92 -2.43 -7.44 2.71
CA ILE A 92 -1.74 -6.20 2.32
C ILE A 92 -1.82 -5.14 3.42
N VAL A 93 -2.96 -4.99 4.07
CA VAL A 93 -3.12 -4.05 5.19
C VAL A 93 -2.21 -4.41 6.36
N GLU A 94 -2.15 -5.68 6.75
CA GLU A 94 -1.23 -6.13 7.81
C GLU A 94 0.25 -5.95 7.43
N LEU A 95 0.60 -6.20 6.17
CA LEU A 95 1.94 -5.89 5.64
C LEU A 95 2.25 -4.40 5.77
N LEU A 96 1.33 -3.50 5.38
CA LEU A 96 1.52 -2.06 5.48
C LEU A 96 1.68 -1.59 6.93
N LYS A 97 0.90 -2.14 7.88
CA LYS A 97 1.06 -1.86 9.31
C LYS A 97 2.44 -2.27 9.83
N LYS A 98 2.88 -3.47 9.45
CA LYS A 98 4.21 -3.98 9.80
C LYS A 98 5.30 -3.05 9.28
N LEU A 99 5.27 -2.72 7.99
CA LEU A 99 6.25 -1.85 7.35
C LEU A 99 6.25 -0.43 7.94
N GLN A 100 5.07 0.11 8.26
CA GLN A 100 4.93 1.40 8.93
C GLN A 100 5.68 1.43 10.26
N LYS A 101 5.48 0.40 11.08
CA LYS A 101 6.10 0.28 12.40
C LYS A 101 7.62 0.07 12.31
N GLU A 102 8.05 -0.83 11.42
CA GLU A 102 9.47 -1.21 11.27
C GLU A 102 10.32 -0.09 10.65
N ASN A 103 9.75 0.69 9.73
CA ASN A 103 10.48 1.71 8.98
C ASN A 103 10.08 3.14 9.36
N ASN A 104 9.17 3.33 10.31
CA ASN A 104 8.65 4.64 10.75
C ASN A 104 8.15 5.51 9.58
N ILE A 105 7.37 4.93 8.67
CA ILE A 105 6.85 5.58 7.47
C ILE A 105 5.48 6.21 7.75
N GLY A 106 5.29 7.49 7.40
CA GLY A 106 3.97 8.11 7.34
C GLY A 106 3.24 7.69 6.05
N TYR A 107 1.92 7.41 6.14
CA TYR A 107 1.10 7.08 4.97
C TYR A 107 0.05 8.14 4.70
N LEU A 108 -0.11 8.52 3.43
CA LEU A 108 -1.36 9.04 2.89
C LEU A 108 -2.05 7.90 2.14
N PHE A 109 -3.08 7.33 2.78
CA PHE A 109 -3.81 6.20 2.24
C PHE A 109 -5.15 6.68 1.66
N ILE A 110 -5.34 6.50 0.35
CA ILE A 110 -6.56 6.89 -0.36
C ILE A 110 -7.33 5.61 -0.66
N SER A 111 -8.58 5.53 -0.24
CA SER A 111 -9.44 4.37 -0.51
C SER A 111 -10.91 4.73 -0.36
N HIS A 112 -11.76 3.99 -1.07
CA HIS A 112 -13.20 3.98 -0.88
C HIS A 112 -13.68 2.83 0.03
N ASP A 113 -12.80 1.89 0.41
CA ASP A 113 -13.13 0.82 1.34
C ASP A 113 -12.95 1.28 2.79
N LEU A 114 -14.07 1.60 3.44
CA LEU A 114 -14.07 2.08 4.83
C LEU A 114 -13.60 1.03 5.84
N ARG A 115 -13.66 -0.26 5.54
CA ARG A 115 -13.16 -1.34 6.41
C ARG A 115 -11.64 -1.27 6.49
N VAL A 116 -10.99 -1.11 5.33
CA VAL A 116 -9.55 -0.92 5.23
C VAL A 116 -9.12 0.37 5.92
N VAL A 117 -9.79 1.50 5.62
CA VAL A 117 -9.51 2.80 6.26
C VAL A 117 -9.62 2.69 7.78
N LYS A 118 -10.69 2.07 8.31
CA LYS A 118 -10.90 1.89 9.76
C LYS A 118 -9.78 1.09 10.42
N SER A 119 -9.21 0.12 9.71
CA SER A 119 -8.19 -0.77 10.25
C SER A 119 -6.78 -0.14 10.28
N LEU A 120 -6.50 0.83 9.39
CA LEU A 120 -5.15 1.39 9.17
C LEU A 120 -5.02 2.85 9.63
N ALA A 121 -6.05 3.69 9.41
CA ALA A 121 -5.95 5.13 9.56
C ALA A 121 -5.96 5.60 11.02
N HIS A 122 -5.06 6.52 11.37
CA HIS A 122 -5.08 7.28 12.63
C HIS A 122 -5.95 8.53 12.52
N GLU A 123 -5.85 9.23 11.39
CA GLU A 123 -6.67 10.39 11.03
C GLU A 123 -7.37 10.14 9.69
N ILE A 124 -8.53 10.76 9.50
CA ILE A 124 -9.34 10.63 8.29
C ILE A 124 -9.69 12.01 7.77
N ILE A 125 -9.65 12.15 6.45
CA ILE A 125 -10.18 13.27 5.70
C ILE A 125 -11.25 12.72 4.75
N VAL A 126 -12.49 13.16 4.92
CA VAL A 126 -13.61 12.78 4.03
C VAL A 126 -13.73 13.83 2.94
N LEU A 127 -13.66 13.38 1.69
CA LEU A 127 -13.77 14.21 0.49
C LEU A 127 -15.09 13.97 -0.25
N LYS A 128 -15.71 15.03 -0.75
CA LYS A 128 -16.84 14.98 -1.68
C LYS A 128 -16.72 16.11 -2.69
N ASN A 129 -16.80 15.78 -3.97
CA ASN A 129 -16.71 16.77 -5.07
C ASN A 129 -15.48 17.69 -4.95
N GLY A 130 -14.32 17.12 -4.61
CA GLY A 130 -13.06 17.85 -4.45
C GLY A 130 -12.96 18.73 -3.20
N LYS A 131 -13.96 18.70 -2.29
CA LYS A 131 -13.97 19.50 -1.05
C LYS A 131 -13.84 18.62 0.18
N VAL A 132 -13.13 19.10 1.19
CA VAL A 132 -13.07 18.45 2.50
C VAL A 132 -14.40 18.66 3.21
N ILE A 133 -15.09 17.57 3.52
CA ILE A 133 -16.39 17.57 4.21
C ILE A 133 -16.19 17.42 5.72
N GLU A 134 -15.31 16.50 6.10
CA GLU A 134 -15.04 16.22 7.51
C GLU A 134 -13.59 15.77 7.66
N LYS A 135 -12.97 16.13 8.80
CA LYS A 135 -11.60 15.71 9.15
C LYS A 135 -11.54 15.44 10.65
N GLY A 136 -10.80 14.40 11.04
CA GLY A 136 -10.57 14.12 12.44
C GLY A 136 -9.94 12.76 12.70
N ASN A 137 -9.77 12.46 13.99
CA ASN A 137 -9.27 11.18 14.44
C ASN A 137 -10.20 10.03 13.98
N SER A 138 -9.62 8.94 13.49
CA SER A 138 -10.34 7.80 12.93
C SER A 138 -11.42 7.26 13.87
N LYS A 139 -11.09 7.05 15.15
CA LYS A 139 -12.07 6.55 16.15
C LYS A 139 -13.28 7.46 16.28
N ASN A 140 -13.07 8.79 16.26
CA ASN A 140 -14.15 9.77 16.40
C ASN A 140 -15.03 9.82 15.15
N ILE A 141 -14.42 9.82 13.97
CA ILE A 141 -15.14 9.84 12.69
C ILE A 141 -16.04 8.60 12.57
N PHE A 142 -15.54 7.42 12.92
CA PHE A 142 -16.36 6.18 12.84
C PHE A 142 -17.41 6.07 13.94
N LYS A 143 -17.13 6.57 15.15
CA LYS A 143 -18.06 6.46 16.28
C LYS A 143 -19.13 7.54 16.30
N ASN A 144 -18.76 8.76 15.92
CA ASN A 144 -19.64 9.94 16.02
C ASN A 144 -19.41 10.92 14.86
N PRO A 145 -19.73 10.50 13.61
CA PRO A 145 -19.62 11.37 12.45
C PRO A 145 -20.55 12.57 12.57
N LYS A 146 -20.05 13.77 12.27
CA LYS A 146 -20.81 15.01 12.39
C LYS A 146 -21.58 15.33 11.12
N GLN A 147 -20.99 15.08 9.97
CA GLN A 147 -21.55 15.46 8.67
C GLN A 147 -22.53 14.40 8.13
N PRO A 148 -23.68 14.80 7.55
CA PRO A 148 -24.66 13.87 6.99
C PRO A 148 -24.05 12.91 5.96
N TYR A 149 -23.18 13.41 5.10
CA TYR A 149 -22.50 12.61 4.09
C TYR A 149 -21.60 11.53 4.71
N THR A 150 -20.83 11.87 5.74
CA THR A 150 -19.99 10.90 6.46
C THR A 150 -20.82 9.82 7.13
N LYS A 151 -21.94 10.20 7.75
CA LYS A 151 -22.91 9.25 8.33
C LYS A 151 -23.42 8.27 7.28
N GLN A 152 -23.84 8.78 6.13
CA GLN A 152 -24.34 7.97 5.02
C GLN A 152 -23.28 6.98 4.50
N LEU A 153 -22.02 7.42 4.35
CA LEU A 153 -20.91 6.54 3.92
C LEU A 153 -20.67 5.40 4.92
N ILE A 154 -20.67 5.73 6.23
CA ILE A 154 -20.43 4.75 7.28
C ILE A 154 -21.58 3.74 7.37
N SER A 155 -22.84 4.20 7.37
CA SER A 155 -24.02 3.32 7.32
C SER A 155 -23.95 2.36 6.13
N ALA A 156 -23.72 2.87 4.94
CA ALA A 156 -23.64 2.05 3.72
C ALA A 156 -22.52 0.97 3.78
N ALA A 157 -21.41 1.25 4.48
CA ALA A 157 -20.30 0.31 4.56
C ALA A 157 -20.42 -0.75 5.66
N PHE A 158 -21.16 -0.48 6.75
CA PHE A 158 -21.21 -1.32 7.95
C PHE A 158 -22.59 -1.83 8.33
N GLU A 159 -23.67 -1.24 7.82
CA GLU A 159 -25.00 -1.80 7.96
C GLU A 159 -25.16 -2.97 6.97
N ILE A 160 -24.95 -4.17 7.51
CA ILE A 160 -25.37 -5.40 6.84
C ILE A 160 -26.91 -5.44 6.94
N LYS A 161 -27.60 -5.42 5.79
CA LYS A 161 -29.02 -5.77 5.72
C LYS A 161 -29.23 -7.24 6.05
#